data_26ba53cc8f943755cb4ec15abe24bdbd
#
_entry.id   26ba53cc8f943755cb4ec15abe24bdbd
#
_cell.length_a   1.000
_cell.length_b   1.000
_cell.length_c   1.000
_cell.angle_alpha   90.00
_cell.angle_beta   90.00
_cell.angle_gamma   90.00
#
_symmetry.space_group_name_H-M   'P 1'
#
loop_
_entity.id
_entity.type
_entity.pdbx_description
1 polymer ?
#
loop_
_entity_poly.entity_id
_entity_poly.type
_entity_poly.pdbx_seq_one_letter_code
_entity_poly.pdbx_strand_id
1 'polypeptide(L)'
;VPKTKKAKDEKADKTAKVDKVHIAVTPDTASSQATSPSPSSKKSRKAPAADEAPAADEARAADEARAADEKGLDFARAWVEFPDPADDDQVFRCDLTWLTSRWTCIFGSGCQGIQAGRADDGCCTLGAHFSDEDDEKRVAEHVARLTPEIWQHYDEGTRDGWVSEDEEGSRQTRPFQGSCIFQNRPGFSGGAGCSLHILALREGREPLETKPDVCWQLPIRRTYDWIDRPDDTRVLQVSIGEYDRRGWGPGGHDLHWWCTSATSAHGAGEPVYVSYRAELTELMGKAGYDRLVELCEQRLASQLPLLAPHPADPVA
;
A
#
# COMPACT_ATOMS: atom_id res chain seq x y z
N VAL A 1 -35.30 15.66 -24.47
CA VAL A 1 -34.10 14.91 -24.12
C VAL A 1 -33.18 15.84 -23.36
N PRO A 2 -32.88 15.58 -22.07
CA PRO A 2 -31.58 15.88 -21.53
C PRO A 2 -31.14 14.80 -20.52
N LYS A 3 -30.17 13.94 -20.90
CA LYS A 3 -29.57 12.94 -20.01
C LYS A 3 -28.05 13.08 -19.81
N THR A 4 -27.43 14.12 -20.37
CA THR A 4 -25.96 14.25 -20.37
C THR A 4 -25.37 15.06 -19.21
N LYS A 5 -26.15 15.88 -18.48
CA LYS A 5 -25.63 16.71 -17.40
C LYS A 5 -25.39 15.95 -16.07
N LYS A 6 -26.21 14.95 -15.79
CA LYS A 6 -26.15 14.22 -14.51
C LYS A 6 -24.91 13.30 -14.39
N ALA A 7 -24.49 12.69 -15.50
CA ALA A 7 -23.28 11.85 -15.52
C ALA A 7 -21.98 12.63 -15.36
N LYS A 8 -21.93 13.89 -15.85
CA LYS A 8 -20.75 14.75 -15.71
C LYS A 8 -20.54 15.26 -14.27
N ASP A 9 -21.65 15.59 -13.57
CA ASP A 9 -21.57 16.07 -12.19
C ASP A 9 -21.19 14.94 -11.20
N GLU A 10 -21.65 13.72 -11.46
CA GLU A 10 -21.34 12.54 -10.62
C GLU A 10 -19.88 12.10 -10.77
N LYS A 11 -19.26 12.31 -11.94
CA LYS A 11 -17.87 11.94 -12.19
C LYS A 11 -16.89 12.99 -11.66
N ALA A 12 -17.22 14.28 -11.73
CA ALA A 12 -16.44 15.33 -11.08
C ALA A 12 -16.38 15.16 -9.55
N ASP A 13 -17.47 14.66 -8.95
CA ASP A 13 -17.53 14.37 -7.51
C ASP A 13 -16.66 13.15 -7.12
N LYS A 14 -16.62 12.08 -7.95
CA LYS A 14 -15.73 10.93 -7.69
C LYS A 14 -14.24 11.27 -7.75
N THR A 15 -13.82 12.15 -8.66
CA THR A 15 -12.42 12.60 -8.73
C THR A 15 -12.02 13.53 -7.59
N ALA A 16 -12.93 14.40 -7.14
CA ALA A 16 -12.68 15.28 -6.01
C ALA A 16 -12.57 14.54 -4.67
N LYS A 17 -13.23 13.36 -4.55
CA LYS A 17 -13.15 12.52 -3.35
C LYS A 17 -11.82 11.79 -3.17
N VAL A 18 -11.16 11.45 -4.28
CA VAL A 18 -9.91 10.65 -4.23
C VAL A 18 -8.68 11.52 -3.99
N ASP A 19 -8.72 12.81 -4.37
CA ASP A 19 -7.61 13.76 -4.09
C ASP A 19 -7.38 14.04 -2.59
N LYS A 20 -8.27 13.55 -1.69
CA LYS A 20 -8.15 13.76 -0.25
C LYS A 20 -7.39 12.67 0.50
N VAL A 21 -6.98 11.59 -0.17
CA VAL A 21 -6.11 10.59 0.46
C VAL A 21 -4.66 11.09 0.41
N HIS A 22 -4.39 12.22 1.05
CA HIS A 22 -3.06 12.58 1.47
C HIS A 22 -2.79 11.87 2.79
N ILE A 23 -1.92 10.90 2.77
CA ILE A 23 -1.27 10.43 3.99
C ILE A 23 -0.36 11.57 4.41
N ALA A 24 -0.83 12.42 5.32
CA ALA A 24 -0.04 13.51 5.88
C ALA A 24 1.03 12.92 6.78
N VAL A 25 2.27 13.02 6.34
CA VAL A 25 3.44 12.90 7.21
C VAL A 25 3.90 14.32 7.49
N THR A 26 3.72 14.77 8.73
CA THR A 26 4.14 16.10 9.19
C THR A 26 5.65 16.25 9.12
N PRO A 27 6.17 17.41 8.65
CA PRO A 27 7.60 17.70 8.77
C PRO A 27 7.90 18.20 10.18
N ASP A 28 8.83 17.53 10.85
CA ASP A 28 9.50 18.03 12.07
C ASP A 28 10.28 19.30 11.73
N THR A 29 9.81 20.46 12.19
CA THR A 29 10.58 21.70 12.18
C THR A 29 11.35 21.83 13.48
N ALA A 30 12.62 21.45 13.45
CA ALA A 30 13.58 21.84 14.46
C ALA A 30 14.01 23.29 14.27
N SER A 31 13.85 24.15 15.26
CA SER A 31 14.71 25.33 15.47
C SER A 31 14.66 25.80 16.91
N SER A 32 15.74 25.67 17.52
CA SER A 32 16.75 26.58 18.11
C SER A 32 16.66 26.93 19.58
N GLN A 33 17.85 26.73 20.16
CA GLN A 33 18.64 27.56 21.11
C GLN A 33 18.41 27.41 22.60
N ALA A 34 19.35 26.71 23.17
CA ALA A 34 20.39 27.16 24.12
C ALA A 34 19.94 27.75 25.47
N THR A 35 20.27 27.07 26.54
CA THR A 35 21.23 27.60 27.58
C THR A 35 21.52 26.51 28.60
N SER A 36 22.80 26.27 28.82
CA SER A 36 23.39 25.50 29.96
C SER A 36 23.25 26.29 31.27
N PRO A 37 23.33 25.62 32.43
CA PRO A 37 24.62 25.40 33.05
C PRO A 37 24.81 24.04 33.77
N SER A 38 26.03 23.55 33.75
CA SER A 38 26.64 22.60 34.71
C SER A 38 27.01 23.30 36.02
N PRO A 39 27.56 22.65 37.08
CA PRO A 39 27.88 21.25 37.30
C PRO A 39 27.56 20.73 38.72
N SER A 40 27.62 19.43 39.03
CA SER A 40 28.45 18.87 40.09
C SER A 40 28.25 17.37 40.36
N SER A 41 29.42 16.76 40.45
CA SER A 41 29.91 15.69 41.33
C SER A 41 29.45 14.23 41.14
N LYS A 42 30.38 13.50 40.55
CA LYS A 42 31.02 12.22 40.93
C LYS A 42 30.22 11.25 41.82
N LYS A 43 29.90 10.10 41.20
CA LYS A 43 30.27 8.78 41.77
C LYS A 43 30.43 7.78 40.64
N SER A 44 31.65 7.33 40.46
CA SER A 44 32.05 6.22 39.60
C SER A 44 31.38 4.92 40.07
N ARG A 45 30.60 4.29 39.16
CA ARG A 45 30.34 2.86 39.26
C ARG A 45 30.82 2.20 37.97
N LYS A 46 31.77 1.29 38.19
CA LYS A 46 32.42 0.43 37.24
C LYS A 46 31.38 -0.29 36.38
N ALA A 47 31.46 -0.14 35.05
CA ALA A 47 30.70 -0.87 34.08
C ALA A 47 31.07 -2.36 34.11
N PRO A 48 30.13 -3.28 33.95
CA PRO A 48 30.47 -4.61 33.47
C PRO A 48 30.66 -4.50 31.94
N ALA A 49 31.81 -4.97 31.50
CA ALA A 49 32.13 -5.07 30.07
C ALA A 49 31.55 -6.36 29.48
N ALA A 50 31.22 -6.26 28.19
CA ALA A 50 31.13 -7.35 27.20
C ALA A 50 29.98 -8.34 27.35
N ASP A 51 28.82 -7.92 26.74
CA ASP A 51 27.87 -8.86 26.11
C ASP A 51 26.95 -8.17 25.02
N GLU A 52 27.28 -6.92 24.63
CA GLU A 52 26.46 -6.19 23.62
C GLU A 52 26.94 -6.34 22.15
N ALA A 53 28.13 -6.92 21.94
CA ALA A 53 28.71 -7.04 20.60
C ALA A 53 27.93 -7.97 19.65
N PRO A 54 27.40 -9.14 20.06
CA PRO A 54 26.69 -10.01 19.12
C PRO A 54 25.37 -9.44 18.60
N ALA A 55 24.61 -8.73 19.42
CA ALA A 55 23.34 -8.14 19.02
C ALA A 55 23.50 -6.99 17.99
N ALA A 56 24.57 -6.20 18.11
CA ALA A 56 24.86 -5.12 17.16
C ALA A 56 25.37 -5.66 15.82
N ASP A 57 26.14 -6.74 15.81
CA ASP A 57 26.62 -7.39 14.59
C ASP A 57 25.48 -8.13 13.87
N GLU A 58 24.56 -8.76 14.60
CA GLU A 58 23.36 -9.38 14.03
C GLU A 58 22.42 -8.34 13.42
N ALA A 59 22.20 -7.21 14.09
CA ALA A 59 21.38 -6.12 13.55
C ALA A 59 22.00 -5.52 12.28
N ARG A 60 23.31 -5.31 12.25
CA ARG A 60 24.01 -4.82 11.06
C ARG A 60 23.93 -5.83 9.89
N ALA A 61 24.11 -7.12 10.15
CA ALA A 61 24.00 -8.15 9.14
C ALA A 61 22.56 -8.24 8.56
N ALA A 62 21.55 -8.06 9.41
CA ALA A 62 20.15 -8.00 8.97
C ALA A 62 19.87 -6.76 8.09
N ASP A 63 20.43 -5.59 8.45
CA ASP A 63 20.32 -4.39 7.64
C ASP A 63 21.05 -4.50 6.30
N GLU A 64 22.23 -5.11 6.28
CA GLU A 64 22.97 -5.39 5.06
C GLU A 64 22.24 -6.38 4.15
N ALA A 65 21.65 -7.44 4.72
CA ALA A 65 20.84 -8.42 3.98
C ALA A 65 19.58 -7.79 3.38
N ARG A 66 18.92 -6.92 4.13
CA ARG A 66 17.76 -6.17 3.66
C ARG A 66 18.12 -5.21 2.52
N ALA A 67 19.20 -4.44 2.68
CA ALA A 67 19.68 -3.53 1.64
C ALA A 67 20.11 -4.26 0.36
N ALA A 68 20.55 -5.51 0.46
CA ALA A 68 20.86 -6.36 -0.68
C ALA A 68 19.60 -6.92 -1.37
N ASP A 69 18.51 -7.10 -0.63
CA ASP A 69 17.23 -7.59 -1.18
C ASP A 69 16.50 -6.52 -1.97
N GLU A 70 16.48 -5.27 -1.50
CA GLU A 70 15.75 -4.19 -2.16
C GLU A 70 16.55 -3.56 -3.33
N LYS A 71 15.87 -3.33 -4.44
CA LYS A 71 16.42 -2.63 -5.61
C LYS A 71 16.18 -1.12 -5.49
N GLY A 72 17.11 -0.34 -6.04
CA GLY A 72 16.96 1.12 -6.10
C GLY A 72 15.74 1.52 -6.94
N LEU A 73 15.13 2.65 -6.59
CA LEU A 73 13.89 3.12 -7.23
C LEU A 73 14.11 3.77 -8.60
N ASP A 74 15.36 4.15 -8.92
CA ASP A 74 15.71 4.85 -10.16
C ASP A 74 16.06 3.84 -11.25
N PHE A 75 15.04 3.35 -11.93
CA PHE A 75 15.18 2.48 -13.10
C PHE A 75 14.18 2.88 -14.19
N ALA A 76 14.50 2.49 -15.42
CA ALA A 76 13.65 2.77 -16.58
C ALA A 76 12.33 1.99 -16.48
N ARG A 77 11.21 2.69 -16.65
CA ARG A 77 9.87 2.10 -16.68
C ARG A 77 9.24 2.25 -18.06
N ALA A 78 8.54 1.22 -18.49
CA ALA A 78 7.75 1.24 -19.71
C ALA A 78 6.32 1.62 -19.34
N TRP A 79 5.88 2.77 -19.83
CA TRP A 79 4.51 3.25 -19.68
C TRP A 79 3.73 3.10 -20.97
N VAL A 80 2.44 2.83 -20.85
CA VAL A 80 1.50 2.86 -21.98
C VAL A 80 0.34 3.79 -21.64
N GLU A 81 -0.14 4.52 -22.63
CA GLU A 81 -1.34 5.35 -22.53
C GLU A 81 -2.38 4.84 -23.51
N PHE A 82 -3.64 4.80 -23.07
CA PHE A 82 -4.77 4.43 -23.95
C PHE A 82 -6.05 5.11 -23.45
N PRO A 83 -6.98 5.46 -24.36
CA PRO A 83 -8.28 5.99 -23.99
C PRO A 83 -9.06 5.00 -23.12
N ASP A 84 -9.80 5.52 -22.14
CA ASP A 84 -10.77 4.69 -21.41
C ASP A 84 -11.88 4.25 -22.38
N PRO A 85 -12.08 2.93 -22.60
CA PRO A 85 -13.13 2.47 -23.51
C PRO A 85 -14.56 2.81 -23.06
N ALA A 86 -14.74 3.21 -21.80
CA ALA A 86 -16.02 3.59 -21.21
C ALA A 86 -16.23 5.11 -21.11
N ASP A 87 -15.18 5.93 -21.33
CA ASP A 87 -15.25 7.37 -21.15
C ASP A 87 -14.27 8.14 -22.04
N ASP A 88 -14.80 8.86 -23.00
CA ASP A 88 -14.02 9.64 -23.98
C ASP A 88 -13.22 10.80 -23.36
N ASP A 89 -13.58 11.27 -22.16
CA ASP A 89 -12.89 12.34 -21.43
C ASP A 89 -11.78 11.81 -20.50
N GLN A 90 -11.49 10.52 -20.52
CA GLN A 90 -10.48 9.86 -19.67
C GLN A 90 -9.46 9.05 -20.48
N VAL A 91 -8.22 9.05 -20.00
CA VAL A 91 -7.15 8.16 -20.49
C VAL A 91 -6.52 7.43 -19.31
N PHE A 92 -6.15 6.17 -19.53
CA PHE A 92 -5.31 5.42 -18.59
C PHE A 92 -3.85 5.54 -19.00
N ARG A 93 -2.98 5.72 -17.98
CA ARG A 93 -1.52 5.65 -18.10
C ARG A 93 -1.01 4.56 -17.17
N CYS A 94 -0.55 3.45 -17.73
CA CYS A 94 -0.23 2.23 -16.98
C CYS A 94 1.26 1.90 -17.02
N ASP A 95 1.84 1.60 -15.84
CA ASP A 95 3.23 1.15 -15.69
C ASP A 95 3.34 -0.33 -16.05
N LEU A 96 3.67 -0.63 -17.30
CA LEU A 96 3.82 -2.01 -17.75
C LEU A 96 5.02 -2.73 -17.10
N THR A 97 6.04 -2.01 -16.65
CA THR A 97 7.16 -2.62 -15.91
C THR A 97 6.67 -3.25 -14.63
N TRP A 98 5.87 -2.52 -13.85
CA TRP A 98 5.24 -3.03 -12.63
C TRP A 98 4.18 -4.09 -12.91
N LEU A 99 3.23 -3.79 -13.79
CA LEU A 99 2.08 -4.65 -14.04
C LEU A 99 2.45 -6.00 -14.65
N THR A 100 3.56 -6.10 -15.38
CA THR A 100 4.08 -7.38 -15.88
C THR A 100 5.10 -8.03 -14.95
N SER A 101 5.46 -7.41 -13.82
CA SER A 101 6.36 -8.00 -12.83
C SER A 101 5.69 -9.18 -12.11
N ARG A 102 6.51 -10.08 -11.57
CA ARG A 102 6.06 -11.30 -10.86
C ARG A 102 6.06 -11.10 -9.34
N TRP A 103 5.62 -9.92 -8.91
CA TRP A 103 5.48 -9.61 -7.51
C TRP A 103 4.30 -10.36 -6.88
N THR A 104 4.46 -10.76 -5.62
CA THR A 104 3.39 -11.31 -4.78
C THR A 104 3.54 -10.85 -3.34
N CYS A 105 2.43 -10.76 -2.61
CA CYS A 105 2.47 -10.49 -1.18
C CYS A 105 3.03 -11.72 -0.44
N ILE A 106 4.14 -11.53 0.28
CA ILE A 106 4.80 -12.59 1.07
C ILE A 106 4.59 -12.43 2.58
N PHE A 107 3.49 -11.79 2.99
CA PHE A 107 3.11 -11.72 4.40
C PHE A 107 3.02 -13.15 4.98
N GLY A 108 3.65 -13.38 6.12
CA GLY A 108 3.74 -14.71 6.76
C GLY A 108 4.71 -15.69 6.08
N SER A 109 5.40 -15.30 5.00
CA SER A 109 6.33 -16.18 4.25
C SER A 109 7.61 -15.45 3.82
N GLY A 110 8.04 -14.43 4.57
CA GLY A 110 9.28 -13.68 4.29
C GLY A 110 9.15 -12.16 4.36
N CYS A 111 7.95 -11.63 4.58
CA CYS A 111 7.75 -10.20 4.80
C CYS A 111 8.56 -9.72 6.00
N GLN A 112 9.36 -8.67 5.81
CA GLN A 112 10.20 -8.07 6.87
C GLN A 112 9.43 -7.04 7.71
N GLY A 113 8.24 -6.61 7.23
CA GLY A 113 7.47 -5.50 7.83
C GLY A 113 8.05 -4.13 7.54
N ILE A 114 7.22 -3.11 7.68
CA ILE A 114 7.63 -1.71 7.45
C ILE A 114 8.35 -1.09 8.66
N GLN A 115 8.36 -1.77 9.79
CA GLN A 115 9.06 -1.37 11.02
C GLN A 115 10.02 -2.48 11.45
N ALA A 116 11.22 -2.10 11.87
CA ALA A 116 12.23 -3.05 12.33
C ALA A 116 11.72 -3.92 13.48
N GLY A 117 11.98 -5.23 13.37
CA GLY A 117 11.58 -6.21 14.39
C GLY A 117 10.07 -6.52 14.43
N ARG A 118 9.29 -6.07 13.41
CA ARG A 118 7.83 -6.21 13.36
C ARG A 118 7.34 -6.86 12.05
N ALA A 119 8.00 -7.91 11.62
CA ALA A 119 7.65 -8.66 10.40
C ALA A 119 6.20 -9.19 10.41
N ASP A 120 5.69 -9.55 11.59
CA ASP A 120 4.33 -10.07 11.78
C ASP A 120 3.23 -9.02 11.60
N ASP A 121 3.57 -7.73 11.55
CA ASP A 121 2.63 -6.65 11.35
C ASP A 121 2.42 -6.30 9.86
N GLY A 122 3.41 -6.58 9.02
CA GLY A 122 3.38 -6.21 7.60
C GLY A 122 3.22 -4.69 7.39
N CYS A 123 2.46 -4.30 6.38
CA CYS A 123 2.14 -2.90 6.09
C CYS A 123 0.93 -2.36 6.88
N CYS A 124 0.29 -3.17 7.74
CA CYS A 124 -0.92 -2.82 8.48
C CYS A 124 -0.64 -2.16 9.84
N THR A 125 0.57 -1.67 10.09
CA THR A 125 0.99 -1.17 11.40
C THR A 125 0.31 0.15 11.80
N LEU A 126 0.09 1.03 10.85
CA LEU A 126 -0.37 2.40 11.12
C LEU A 126 -1.89 2.55 11.17
N GLY A 127 -2.64 1.50 10.84
CA GLY A 127 -4.06 1.60 10.56
C GLY A 127 -4.31 1.98 9.09
N ALA A 128 -5.57 2.15 8.72
CA ALA A 128 -5.98 2.47 7.36
C ALA A 128 -6.97 3.63 7.40
N HIS A 129 -6.63 4.75 6.77
CA HIS A 129 -7.54 5.86 6.57
C HIS A 129 -8.66 5.47 5.60
N PHE A 130 -9.88 5.86 5.91
CA PHE A 130 -10.99 5.68 4.99
C PHE A 130 -10.94 6.74 3.89
N SER A 131 -11.23 6.33 2.65
CA SER A 131 -11.27 7.27 1.52
C SER A 131 -12.39 8.30 1.69
N ASP A 132 -13.53 7.87 2.22
CA ASP A 132 -14.69 8.69 2.53
C ASP A 132 -15.64 7.97 3.51
N GLU A 133 -16.81 8.58 3.78
CA GLU A 133 -17.82 7.98 4.65
C GLU A 133 -18.44 6.69 4.08
N ASP A 134 -18.50 6.54 2.76
CA ASP A 134 -19.09 5.36 2.12
C ASP A 134 -18.15 4.15 2.24
N ASP A 135 -16.81 4.38 2.15
CA ASP A 135 -15.81 3.35 2.46
C ASP A 135 -15.94 2.87 3.91
N GLU A 136 -16.04 3.80 4.88
CA GLU A 136 -16.23 3.43 6.29
C GLU A 136 -17.54 2.65 6.51
N LYS A 137 -18.65 3.09 5.92
CA LYS A 137 -19.95 2.39 6.01
C LYS A 137 -19.89 0.99 5.44
N ARG A 138 -19.25 0.84 4.25
CA ARG A 138 -19.06 -0.46 3.61
C ARG A 138 -18.25 -1.39 4.52
N VAL A 139 -17.15 -0.92 5.07
CA VAL A 139 -16.34 -1.71 6.03
C VAL A 139 -17.15 -2.06 7.27
N ALA A 140 -17.96 -1.14 7.82
CA ALA A 140 -18.80 -1.39 9.00
C ALA A 140 -19.79 -2.55 8.79
N GLU A 141 -20.37 -2.69 7.59
CA GLU A 141 -21.26 -3.81 7.25
C GLU A 141 -20.55 -5.17 7.37
N HIS A 142 -19.26 -5.22 7.01
CA HIS A 142 -18.44 -6.42 7.12
C HIS A 142 -17.94 -6.65 8.55
N VAL A 143 -17.58 -5.59 9.28
CA VAL A 143 -17.21 -5.69 10.70
C VAL A 143 -18.34 -6.28 11.54
N ALA A 144 -19.58 -5.93 11.25
CA ALA A 144 -20.76 -6.51 11.92
C ALA A 144 -20.90 -8.04 11.75
N ARG A 145 -20.17 -8.65 10.81
CA ARG A 145 -20.17 -10.09 10.51
C ARG A 145 -18.92 -10.81 11.05
N LEU A 146 -17.95 -10.07 11.58
CA LEU A 146 -16.80 -10.66 12.25
C LEU A 146 -17.24 -11.34 13.54
N THR A 147 -16.54 -12.43 13.90
CA THR A 147 -16.77 -13.18 15.11
C THR A 147 -15.46 -13.38 15.88
N PRO A 148 -15.48 -13.76 17.16
CA PRO A 148 -14.27 -14.04 17.94
C PRO A 148 -13.36 -15.11 17.32
N GLU A 149 -13.91 -16.02 16.49
CA GLU A 149 -13.15 -17.06 15.79
C GLU A 149 -12.38 -16.52 14.57
N ILE A 150 -12.73 -15.32 14.08
CA ILE A 150 -12.10 -14.69 12.91
C ILE A 150 -11.24 -13.52 13.32
N TRP A 151 -11.66 -12.77 14.34
CA TRP A 151 -11.06 -11.52 14.75
C TRP A 151 -10.50 -11.61 16.17
N GLN A 152 -9.19 -11.61 16.29
CA GLN A 152 -8.48 -11.76 17.56
C GLN A 152 -8.88 -10.70 18.60
N HIS A 153 -9.11 -9.47 18.16
CA HIS A 153 -9.43 -8.32 19.02
C HIS A 153 -10.93 -7.98 18.99
N TYR A 154 -11.78 -9.01 18.85
CA TYR A 154 -13.22 -8.86 18.73
C TYR A 154 -13.84 -8.12 19.92
N ASP A 155 -13.47 -8.50 21.15
CA ASP A 155 -14.04 -7.91 22.36
C ASP A 155 -13.64 -6.43 22.52
N GLU A 156 -12.38 -6.09 22.23
CA GLU A 156 -11.90 -4.71 22.26
C GLU A 156 -12.51 -3.86 21.15
N GLY A 157 -12.61 -4.40 19.96
CA GLY A 157 -13.17 -3.70 18.81
C GLY A 157 -14.66 -3.44 18.94
N THR A 158 -15.42 -4.37 19.54
CA THR A 158 -16.86 -4.20 19.77
C THR A 158 -17.18 -3.32 20.97
N ARG A 159 -16.39 -3.39 22.03
CA ARG A 159 -16.57 -2.59 23.24
C ARG A 159 -16.11 -1.14 23.08
N ASP A 160 -14.90 -0.95 22.55
CA ASP A 160 -14.22 0.35 22.56
C ASP A 160 -14.17 1.00 21.17
N GLY A 161 -14.75 0.35 20.16
CA GLY A 161 -14.74 0.79 18.75
C GLY A 161 -13.50 0.33 17.98
N TRP A 162 -13.66 0.21 16.68
CA TRP A 162 -12.64 -0.20 15.74
C TRP A 162 -12.15 0.93 14.82
N VAL A 163 -12.71 2.13 14.99
CA VAL A 163 -12.33 3.37 14.32
C VAL A 163 -11.69 4.31 15.32
N SER A 164 -10.71 5.08 14.87
CA SER A 164 -10.13 6.22 15.59
C SER A 164 -9.95 7.40 14.64
N GLU A 165 -9.71 8.57 15.21
CA GLU A 165 -9.26 9.75 14.47
C GLU A 165 -7.76 9.92 14.71
N ASP A 166 -7.03 10.35 13.68
CA ASP A 166 -5.64 10.76 13.80
C ASP A 166 -5.53 12.21 14.34
N GLU A 167 -4.31 12.73 14.44
CA GLU A 167 -4.04 14.08 14.94
C GLU A 167 -4.65 15.19 14.06
N GLU A 168 -4.96 14.87 12.80
CA GLU A 168 -5.55 15.79 11.81
C GLU A 168 -7.07 15.64 11.72
N GLY A 169 -7.66 14.74 12.51
CA GLY A 169 -9.09 14.45 12.54
C GLY A 169 -9.56 13.51 11.42
N SER A 170 -8.64 12.87 10.70
CA SER A 170 -8.99 11.88 9.67
C SER A 170 -9.36 10.54 10.31
N ARG A 171 -10.44 9.94 9.81
CA ARG A 171 -10.94 8.67 10.34
C ARG A 171 -10.16 7.49 9.74
N GLN A 172 -9.78 6.56 10.62
CA GLN A 172 -9.00 5.39 10.26
C GLN A 172 -9.40 4.15 11.08
N THR A 173 -9.01 2.97 10.60
CA THR A 173 -9.05 1.76 11.44
C THR A 173 -8.13 1.95 12.64
N ARG A 174 -8.63 1.66 13.83
CA ARG A 174 -7.92 1.95 15.08
C ARG A 174 -6.62 1.17 15.20
N PRO A 175 -5.45 1.80 15.41
CA PRO A 175 -4.25 1.12 15.88
C PRO A 175 -4.48 0.58 17.29
N PHE A 176 -4.14 -0.71 17.49
CA PHE A 176 -4.28 -1.39 18.77
C PHE A 176 -3.07 -2.31 18.99
N GLN A 177 -2.44 -2.19 20.16
CA GLN A 177 -1.21 -2.93 20.49
C GLN A 177 -0.13 -2.86 19.39
N GLY A 178 -0.02 -1.65 18.78
CA GLY A 178 1.01 -1.33 17.82
C GLY A 178 0.73 -1.75 16.39
N SER A 179 -0.48 -2.20 16.05
CA SER A 179 -0.90 -2.51 14.67
C SER A 179 -2.38 -2.24 14.47
N CYS A 180 -2.90 -2.38 13.25
CA CYS A 180 -4.32 -2.27 12.99
C CYS A 180 -5.11 -3.29 13.84
N ILE A 181 -6.24 -2.86 14.43
CA ILE A 181 -7.09 -3.72 15.28
C ILE A 181 -7.62 -4.97 14.55
N PHE A 182 -7.70 -4.93 13.22
CA PHE A 182 -8.10 -6.08 12.41
C PHE A 182 -6.95 -7.06 12.12
N GLN A 183 -5.74 -6.76 12.57
CA GLN A 183 -4.55 -7.60 12.36
C GLN A 183 -4.49 -8.70 13.42
N ASN A 184 -4.84 -9.92 13.06
CA ASN A 184 -4.59 -11.12 13.86
C ASN A 184 -3.10 -11.45 13.89
N ARG A 185 -2.58 -11.77 15.07
CA ARG A 185 -1.17 -12.10 15.26
C ARG A 185 -0.88 -13.56 14.93
N PRO A 186 0.37 -13.94 14.62
CA PRO A 186 0.79 -15.32 14.51
C PRO A 186 0.38 -16.14 15.74
N GLY A 187 -0.13 -17.36 15.49
CA GLY A 187 -0.63 -18.25 16.54
C GLY A 187 -2.10 -18.06 16.93
N PHE A 188 -2.80 -17.05 16.39
CA PHE A 188 -4.25 -16.98 16.55
C PHE A 188 -4.94 -18.09 15.77
N SER A 189 -5.86 -18.82 16.41
CA SER A 189 -6.51 -20.01 15.83
C SER A 189 -7.33 -19.71 14.58
N GLY A 190 -7.83 -18.47 14.44
CA GLY A 190 -8.58 -18.00 13.28
C GLY A 190 -7.73 -17.69 12.05
N GLY A 191 -6.40 -17.69 12.19
CA GLY A 191 -5.42 -17.36 11.17
C GLY A 191 -4.76 -16.01 11.41
N ALA A 192 -3.47 -15.90 11.07
CA ALA A 192 -2.72 -14.64 11.10
C ALA A 192 -3.12 -13.74 9.91
N GLY A 193 -3.02 -12.43 10.08
CA GLY A 193 -3.31 -11.47 9.05
C GLY A 193 -4.63 -10.71 9.25
N CYS A 194 -5.08 -9.99 8.25
CA CYS A 194 -6.25 -9.15 8.36
C CYS A 194 -7.54 -9.96 8.51
N SER A 195 -8.30 -9.77 9.60
CA SER A 195 -9.57 -10.47 9.86
C SER A 195 -10.64 -10.17 8.79
N LEU A 196 -10.63 -8.97 8.20
CA LEU A 196 -11.52 -8.63 7.08
C LEU A 196 -11.16 -9.42 5.83
N HIS A 197 -9.88 -9.63 5.54
CA HIS A 197 -9.42 -10.48 4.45
C HIS A 197 -9.84 -11.94 4.68
N ILE A 198 -9.64 -12.45 5.90
CA ILE A 198 -10.03 -13.82 6.28
C ILE A 198 -11.55 -14.00 6.13
N LEU A 199 -12.34 -13.00 6.52
CA LEU A 199 -13.79 -13.01 6.34
C LEU A 199 -14.17 -13.15 4.85
N ALA A 200 -13.57 -12.33 3.98
CA ALA A 200 -13.83 -12.42 2.53
C ALA A 200 -13.58 -13.83 1.99
N LEU A 201 -12.41 -14.40 2.29
CA LEU A 201 -12.06 -15.75 1.85
C LEU A 201 -13.03 -16.82 2.37
N ARG A 202 -13.47 -16.73 3.63
CA ARG A 202 -14.45 -17.68 4.21
C ARG A 202 -15.82 -17.60 3.55
N GLU A 203 -16.17 -16.42 3.04
CA GLU A 203 -17.44 -16.17 2.36
C GLU A 203 -17.37 -16.37 0.84
N GLY A 204 -16.19 -16.73 0.31
CA GLY A 204 -15.98 -16.87 -1.14
C GLY A 204 -16.10 -15.53 -1.88
N ARG A 205 -15.71 -14.43 -1.23
CA ARG A 205 -15.70 -13.07 -1.78
C ARG A 205 -14.28 -12.62 -2.11
N GLU A 206 -14.19 -11.60 -2.94
CA GLU A 206 -12.93 -10.91 -3.17
C GLU A 206 -12.55 -10.04 -1.94
N PRO A 207 -11.27 -10.05 -1.50
CA PRO A 207 -10.85 -9.25 -0.35
C PRO A 207 -11.09 -7.74 -0.48
N LEU A 208 -11.17 -7.21 -1.69
CA LEU A 208 -11.47 -5.79 -1.93
C LEU A 208 -12.88 -5.40 -1.46
N GLU A 209 -13.83 -6.34 -1.41
CA GLU A 209 -15.19 -6.07 -0.96
C GLU A 209 -15.26 -5.72 0.54
N THR A 210 -14.37 -6.31 1.34
CA THR A 210 -14.44 -6.26 2.80
C THR A 210 -13.43 -5.30 3.44
N LYS A 211 -12.33 -4.99 2.77
CA LYS A 211 -11.23 -4.17 3.28
C LYS A 211 -11.44 -2.68 2.99
N PRO A 212 -10.89 -1.77 3.81
CA PRO A 212 -10.79 -0.35 3.44
C PRO A 212 -10.11 -0.17 2.08
N ASP A 213 -10.48 0.87 1.35
CA ASP A 213 -9.97 1.13 0.00
C ASP A 213 -8.45 1.19 -0.06
N VAL A 214 -7.82 1.89 0.86
CA VAL A 214 -6.36 1.97 0.92
C VAL A 214 -5.70 0.61 1.15
N CYS A 215 -6.36 -0.31 1.85
CA CYS A 215 -5.81 -1.63 2.14
C CYS A 215 -5.85 -2.58 0.96
N TRP A 216 -6.93 -2.55 0.15
CA TRP A 216 -7.01 -3.46 -0.98
C TRP A 216 -6.27 -2.93 -2.21
N GLN A 217 -6.12 -1.62 -2.34
CA GLN A 217 -5.36 -1.02 -3.45
C GLN A 217 -3.86 -1.32 -3.37
N LEU A 218 -3.28 -1.45 -2.17
CA LEU A 218 -1.85 -1.78 -2.04
C LEU A 218 -1.53 -3.13 -2.67
N PRO A 219 -0.48 -3.22 -3.47
CA PRO A 219 0.56 -2.23 -3.76
C PRO A 219 0.36 -1.48 -5.09
N ILE A 220 -0.85 -1.28 -5.54
CA ILE A 220 -1.16 -0.50 -6.74
C ILE A 220 -1.38 0.95 -6.34
N ARG A 221 -0.67 1.87 -7.00
CA ARG A 221 -0.89 3.30 -6.87
C ARG A 221 -1.75 3.80 -8.02
N ARG A 222 -2.82 4.54 -7.68
CA ARG A 222 -3.64 5.26 -8.63
C ARG A 222 -3.52 6.76 -8.36
N THR A 223 -3.25 7.55 -9.40
CA THR A 223 -3.24 9.02 -9.34
C THR A 223 -4.05 9.61 -10.47
N TYR A 224 -4.45 10.87 -10.32
CA TYR A 224 -5.30 11.59 -11.26
C TYR A 224 -4.66 12.92 -11.60
N ASP A 225 -4.52 13.19 -12.90
CA ASP A 225 -3.98 14.43 -13.41
C ASP A 225 -4.86 14.97 -14.55
N TRP A 226 -5.20 16.26 -14.51
CA TRP A 226 -5.88 16.90 -15.63
C TRP A 226 -4.86 17.38 -16.66
N ILE A 227 -4.97 16.85 -17.87
CA ILE A 227 -4.06 17.18 -18.97
C ILE A 227 -4.79 18.12 -19.94
N ASP A 228 -4.28 19.34 -20.11
CA ASP A 228 -4.76 20.27 -21.12
C ASP A 228 -4.23 19.86 -22.50
N ARG A 229 -5.12 19.85 -23.50
CA ARG A 229 -4.80 19.50 -24.88
C ARG A 229 -4.64 20.76 -25.75
N PRO A 230 -3.94 20.67 -26.90
CA PRO A 230 -3.74 21.81 -27.80
C PRO A 230 -5.02 22.38 -28.42
N ASP A 231 -6.13 21.66 -28.36
CA ASP A 231 -7.45 22.04 -28.85
C ASP A 231 -8.36 22.69 -27.78
N ASP A 232 -7.73 23.16 -26.68
CA ASP A 232 -8.41 23.75 -25.53
C ASP A 232 -9.36 22.80 -24.77
N THR A 233 -9.28 21.49 -25.03
CA THR A 233 -9.97 20.47 -24.25
C THR A 233 -9.09 19.93 -23.12
N ARG A 234 -9.70 19.28 -22.14
CA ARG A 234 -8.99 18.61 -21.03
C ARG A 234 -9.38 17.15 -20.99
N VAL A 235 -8.43 16.31 -20.62
CA VAL A 235 -8.65 14.88 -20.39
C VAL A 235 -8.17 14.52 -18.99
N LEU A 236 -8.92 13.67 -18.30
CA LEU A 236 -8.48 13.10 -17.04
C LEU A 236 -7.51 11.95 -17.31
N GLN A 237 -6.26 12.10 -16.92
CA GLN A 237 -5.29 11.01 -16.94
C GLN A 237 -5.36 10.26 -15.59
N VAL A 238 -5.68 8.96 -15.65
CA VAL A 238 -5.63 8.06 -14.51
C VAL A 238 -4.38 7.21 -14.64
N SER A 239 -3.40 7.46 -13.78
CA SER A 239 -2.16 6.69 -13.77
C SER A 239 -2.26 5.50 -12.81
N ILE A 240 -1.93 4.30 -13.30
CA ILE A 240 -1.92 3.03 -12.57
C ILE A 240 -0.48 2.49 -12.56
N GLY A 241 0.11 2.34 -11.39
CA GLY A 241 1.49 1.89 -11.28
C GLY A 241 1.83 1.29 -9.93
N GLU A 242 3.12 1.16 -9.67
CA GLU A 242 3.66 0.64 -8.43
C GLU A 242 3.48 1.62 -7.28
N TYR A 243 3.02 1.12 -6.14
CA TYR A 243 3.08 1.84 -4.88
C TYR A 243 4.46 1.61 -4.25
N ASP A 244 5.47 2.27 -4.79
CA ASP A 244 6.83 2.21 -4.24
C ASP A 244 6.96 3.04 -2.94
N ARG A 245 8.16 3.09 -2.34
CA ARG A 245 8.40 3.84 -1.10
C ARG A 245 7.98 5.31 -1.19
N ARG A 246 8.10 5.95 -2.36
CA ARG A 246 7.71 7.35 -2.59
C ARG A 246 6.21 7.55 -2.45
N GLY A 247 5.41 6.50 -2.61
CA GLY A 247 3.97 6.51 -2.38
C GLY A 247 3.59 6.84 -0.93
N TRP A 248 4.46 6.52 0.02
CA TRP A 248 4.30 6.83 1.45
C TRP A 248 4.65 8.28 1.82
N GLY A 249 5.01 9.11 0.83
CA GLY A 249 5.48 10.47 1.08
C GLY A 249 6.88 10.51 1.71
N PRO A 250 7.25 11.60 2.41
CA PRO A 250 8.60 11.78 2.97
C PRO A 250 9.06 10.63 3.89
N GLY A 251 8.14 10.06 4.69
CA GLY A 251 8.44 8.92 5.58
C GLY A 251 8.67 7.59 4.87
N GLY A 252 8.41 7.50 3.57
CA GLY A 252 8.61 6.25 2.82
C GLY A 252 10.06 5.78 2.78
N HIS A 253 11.02 6.72 2.84
CA HIS A 253 12.45 6.41 2.89
C HIS A 253 12.87 5.81 4.24
N ASP A 254 12.12 6.07 5.31
CA ASP A 254 12.40 5.60 6.67
C ASP A 254 11.78 4.22 6.96
N LEU A 255 10.98 3.68 6.02
CA LEU A 255 10.45 2.32 6.16
C LEU A 255 11.59 1.32 6.27
N HIS A 256 11.49 0.41 7.26
CA HIS A 256 12.48 -0.64 7.46
C HIS A 256 12.68 -1.50 6.21
N TRP A 257 11.59 -1.93 5.58
CA TRP A 257 11.60 -2.74 4.36
C TRP A 257 10.32 -2.47 3.54
N TRP A 258 10.42 -2.60 2.21
CA TRP A 258 9.25 -2.43 1.36
C TRP A 258 9.25 -3.45 0.21
N CYS A 259 8.18 -4.26 0.14
CA CYS A 259 8.12 -5.47 -0.68
C CYS A 259 8.16 -5.22 -2.19
N THR A 260 7.71 -4.06 -2.70
CA THR A 260 7.62 -3.87 -4.15
C THR A 260 8.98 -3.77 -4.84
N SER A 261 10.02 -3.36 -4.10
CA SER A 261 11.40 -3.33 -4.58
C SER A 261 12.24 -4.52 -4.15
N ALA A 262 11.68 -5.43 -3.31
CA ALA A 262 12.43 -6.53 -2.71
C ALA A 262 12.42 -7.78 -3.61
N THR A 263 13.59 -8.31 -3.95
CA THR A 263 13.73 -9.51 -4.80
C THR A 263 13.06 -10.73 -4.20
N SER A 264 13.01 -10.83 -2.87
CA SER A 264 12.34 -11.91 -2.14
C SER A 264 10.82 -11.96 -2.37
N ALA A 265 10.21 -10.83 -2.75
CA ALA A 265 8.78 -10.74 -3.07
C ALA A 265 8.47 -10.94 -4.55
N HIS A 266 9.48 -11.22 -5.39
CA HIS A 266 9.35 -11.38 -6.83
C HIS A 266 9.73 -12.80 -7.27
N GLY A 267 9.12 -13.26 -8.36
CA GLY A 267 9.54 -14.46 -9.10
C GLY A 267 8.69 -15.71 -8.92
N ALA A 268 7.88 -15.82 -7.86
CA ALA A 268 7.07 -17.01 -7.60
C ALA A 268 5.63 -16.94 -8.15
N GLY A 269 5.13 -15.72 -8.38
CA GLY A 269 3.74 -15.47 -8.72
C GLY A 269 3.46 -15.34 -10.23
N GLU A 270 2.19 -15.20 -10.54
CA GLU A 270 1.73 -14.68 -11.82
C GLU A 270 2.06 -13.18 -11.93
N PRO A 271 2.09 -12.61 -13.14
CA PRO A 271 2.24 -11.16 -13.30
C PRO A 271 1.16 -10.39 -12.53
N VAL A 272 1.51 -9.20 -12.01
CA VAL A 272 0.60 -8.36 -11.22
C VAL A 272 -0.72 -8.10 -11.94
N TYR A 273 -0.71 -7.86 -13.27
CA TYR A 273 -1.95 -7.63 -14.01
C TYR A 273 -2.91 -8.83 -13.97
N VAL A 274 -2.42 -10.05 -13.71
CA VAL A 274 -3.22 -11.28 -13.57
C VAL A 274 -3.65 -11.47 -12.12
N SER A 275 -2.68 -11.45 -11.19
CA SER A 275 -2.93 -11.72 -9.76
C SER A 275 -3.77 -10.64 -9.07
N TYR A 276 -3.75 -9.40 -9.58
CA TYR A 276 -4.55 -8.25 -9.10
C TYR A 276 -5.69 -7.90 -10.05
N ARG A 277 -6.25 -8.91 -10.69
CA ARG A 277 -7.38 -8.74 -11.64
C ARG A 277 -8.58 -8.05 -11.02
N ALA A 278 -8.96 -8.44 -9.83
CA ALA A 278 -10.16 -7.92 -9.17
C ALA A 278 -9.98 -6.43 -8.84
N GLU A 279 -8.84 -6.06 -8.24
CA GLU A 279 -8.49 -4.69 -7.89
C GLU A 279 -8.34 -3.81 -9.13
N LEU A 280 -7.64 -4.29 -10.16
CA LEU A 280 -7.48 -3.54 -11.42
C LEU A 280 -8.83 -3.34 -12.14
N THR A 281 -9.72 -4.34 -12.09
CA THR A 281 -11.07 -4.22 -12.64
C THR A 281 -11.88 -3.16 -11.89
N GLU A 282 -11.76 -3.10 -10.55
CA GLU A 282 -12.41 -2.07 -9.75
C GLU A 282 -11.85 -0.67 -10.04
N LEU A 283 -10.54 -0.56 -10.22
CA LEU A 283 -9.86 0.72 -10.48
C LEU A 283 -10.12 1.29 -11.88
N MET A 284 -10.34 0.44 -12.89
CA MET A 284 -10.34 0.81 -14.31
C MET A 284 -11.67 0.49 -15.02
N GLY A 285 -12.57 -0.24 -14.36
CA GLY A 285 -13.69 -0.87 -15.02
C GLY A 285 -13.28 -2.06 -15.91
N LYS A 286 -14.22 -2.93 -16.21
CA LYS A 286 -13.94 -4.15 -17.00
C LYS A 286 -13.31 -3.86 -18.36
N ALA A 287 -13.82 -2.87 -19.10
CA ALA A 287 -13.33 -2.55 -20.44
C ALA A 287 -11.89 -2.00 -20.41
N GLY A 288 -11.57 -1.14 -19.42
CA GLY A 288 -10.21 -0.63 -19.20
C GLY A 288 -9.25 -1.77 -18.84
N TYR A 289 -9.66 -2.66 -17.94
CA TYR A 289 -8.86 -3.83 -17.57
C TYR A 289 -8.63 -4.79 -18.74
N ASP A 290 -9.66 -5.12 -19.53
CA ASP A 290 -9.52 -5.99 -20.71
C ASP A 290 -8.49 -5.40 -21.70
N ARG A 291 -8.53 -4.07 -21.91
CA ARG A 291 -7.54 -3.40 -22.76
C ARG A 291 -6.14 -3.42 -22.16
N LEU A 292 -5.99 -3.27 -20.86
CA LEU A 292 -4.70 -3.40 -20.17
C LEU A 292 -4.11 -4.79 -20.35
N VAL A 293 -4.92 -5.85 -20.23
CA VAL A 293 -4.48 -7.25 -20.44
C VAL A 293 -3.87 -7.43 -21.81
N GLU A 294 -4.56 -6.97 -22.87
CA GLU A 294 -4.03 -7.05 -24.25
C GLU A 294 -2.65 -6.38 -24.36
N LEU A 295 -2.46 -5.22 -23.74
CA LEU A 295 -1.20 -4.48 -23.78
C LEU A 295 -0.08 -5.17 -22.99
N CYS A 296 -0.41 -5.76 -21.85
CA CYS A 296 0.53 -6.56 -21.06
C CYS A 296 0.96 -7.82 -21.82
N GLU A 297 0.02 -8.53 -22.45
CA GLU A 297 0.32 -9.72 -23.27
C GLU A 297 1.17 -9.37 -24.50
N GLN A 298 0.86 -8.26 -25.19
CA GLN A 298 1.68 -7.75 -26.29
C GLN A 298 3.12 -7.43 -25.84
N ARG A 299 3.27 -6.82 -24.65
CA ARG A 299 4.58 -6.56 -24.07
C ARG A 299 5.34 -7.85 -23.80
N LEU A 300 4.71 -8.83 -23.14
CA LEU A 300 5.35 -10.11 -22.80
C LEU A 300 5.71 -10.94 -24.04
N ALA A 301 4.90 -10.87 -25.10
CA ALA A 301 5.18 -11.51 -26.37
C ALA A 301 6.30 -10.80 -27.18
N SER A 302 6.59 -9.54 -26.86
CA SER A 302 7.63 -8.78 -27.57
C SER A 302 9.02 -9.24 -27.14
N GLN A 303 9.85 -9.63 -28.12
CA GLN A 303 11.25 -10.00 -27.90
C GLN A 303 12.22 -8.81 -28.10
N LEU A 304 11.70 -7.58 -28.02
CA LEU A 304 12.53 -6.39 -28.21
C LEU A 304 13.45 -6.17 -26.99
N PRO A 305 14.76 -5.93 -27.21
CA PRO A 305 15.73 -5.72 -26.13
C PRO A 305 15.49 -4.42 -25.32
N LEU A 306 14.54 -3.58 -25.74
CA LEU A 306 14.17 -2.33 -25.07
C LEU A 306 13.14 -2.51 -23.95
N LEU A 307 12.68 -3.75 -23.69
CA LEU A 307 11.81 -4.02 -22.56
C LEU A 307 12.61 -3.88 -21.27
N ALA A 308 12.21 -2.95 -20.42
CA ALA A 308 12.74 -2.83 -19.06
C ALA A 308 11.94 -3.75 -18.13
N PRO A 309 12.43 -4.95 -17.77
CA PRO A 309 11.79 -5.76 -16.74
C PRO A 309 11.90 -5.05 -15.38
N HIS A 310 11.06 -5.44 -14.44
CA HIS A 310 11.21 -4.93 -13.10
C HIS A 310 12.53 -5.44 -12.49
N PRO A 311 13.39 -4.57 -11.91
CA PRO A 311 14.73 -4.96 -11.47
C PRO A 311 14.75 -5.98 -10.33
N ALA A 312 13.64 -6.11 -9.58
CA ALA A 312 13.49 -7.12 -8.55
C ALA A 312 13.03 -8.48 -9.09
N ASP A 313 12.54 -8.55 -10.33
CA ASP A 313 12.22 -9.84 -10.96
C ASP A 313 13.51 -10.65 -11.17
N PRO A 314 13.46 -11.99 -11.06
CA PRO A 314 14.60 -12.83 -11.35
C PRO A 314 15.05 -12.66 -12.81
N VAL A 315 16.35 -12.59 -13.01
CA VAL A 315 16.94 -12.56 -14.36
C VAL A 315 16.65 -13.90 -15.02
N ALA A 316 15.97 -13.87 -16.18
CA ALA A 316 15.65 -15.06 -16.97
C ALA A 316 16.88 -15.69 -17.61
#